data_2cdc44a198d9e71aa83f3afd1eddeadd
#
_entry.id   2cdc44a198d9e71aa83f3afd1eddeadd
#
_cell.length_a   1.000
_cell.length_b   1.000
_cell.length_c   1.000
_cell.angle_alpha   90.00
_cell.angle_beta   90.00
_cell.angle_gamma   90.00
#
_symmetry.space_group_name_H-M   'P 1'
#
loop_
_entity.id
_entity.type
_entity.pdbx_description
1 polymer ?
#
loop_
_entity_poly.entity_id
_entity_poly.type
_entity_poly.pdbx_seq_one_letter_code
_entity_poly.pdbx_strand_id
1 'polypeptide(L)'
;MSEQGFTQHTGIAAPLDQANVDTDQIIPKQFLTGVTRAGYGKHLFHDWRYLDLEEKEPNPAFALNKPEHKGASILLARENFGCGSSREHAPWALADFGFKTVIATSFADIFYGNCINNQLVPVALSSEQMDALFATVKADPATKITVDLPAQTVSFNDTSFSFDIAEHHKNNLIKGLDAIGQTLELTSAIEDFENKQPAWL
;
A
#
# COMPACT_ATOMS: atom_id res chain seq x y z
N MET A 1 -10.53 -11.11 3.75
CA MET A 1 -9.36 -10.39 4.30
C MET A 1 -8.56 -11.42 5.06
N SER A 2 -7.24 -11.43 5.00
CA SER A 2 -6.45 -12.30 5.86
C SER A 2 -6.65 -11.80 7.30
N GLU A 3 -7.16 -12.64 8.18
CA GLU A 3 -7.25 -12.38 9.62
C GLU A 3 -5.87 -12.19 10.27
N GLN A 4 -4.82 -12.23 9.50
CA GLN A 4 -3.43 -12.14 9.95
C GLN A 4 -2.89 -10.77 9.62
N GLY A 5 -2.60 -9.97 10.66
CA GLY A 5 -1.98 -8.67 10.53
C GLY A 5 -0.57 -8.73 9.93
N PHE A 6 -0.05 -7.56 9.56
CA PHE A 6 1.29 -7.43 8.98
C PHE A 6 2.35 -7.31 10.11
N THR A 7 3.33 -8.19 10.11
CA THR A 7 4.51 -8.06 10.99
C THR A 7 5.78 -7.84 10.19
N GLN A 8 6.06 -8.74 9.24
CA GLN A 8 7.24 -8.68 8.40
C GLN A 8 6.89 -9.18 7.00
N HIS A 9 7.48 -8.57 5.98
CA HIS A 9 7.33 -9.02 4.60
C HIS A 9 8.67 -8.92 3.86
N THR A 10 9.00 -9.98 3.12
CA THR A 10 10.18 -10.01 2.25
C THR A 10 9.74 -10.29 0.81
N GLY A 11 10.09 -9.41 -0.11
CA GLY A 11 9.72 -9.53 -1.51
C GLY A 11 10.68 -8.81 -2.46
N ILE A 12 10.47 -8.97 -3.76
CA ILE A 12 11.11 -8.12 -4.77
C ILE A 12 10.28 -6.84 -4.94
N ALA A 13 10.95 -5.79 -5.40
CA ALA A 13 10.30 -4.50 -5.63
C ALA A 13 10.08 -4.20 -7.11
N ALA A 14 8.99 -3.49 -7.40
CA ALA A 14 8.77 -2.84 -8.68
C ALA A 14 9.07 -1.35 -8.56
N PRO A 15 10.01 -0.79 -9.36
CA PRO A 15 10.33 0.62 -9.30
C PRO A 15 9.34 1.43 -10.15
N LEU A 16 8.63 2.35 -9.51
CA LEU A 16 7.85 3.41 -10.13
C LEU A 16 8.53 4.74 -9.82
N ASP A 17 9.56 5.10 -10.60
CA ASP A 17 10.39 6.30 -10.38
C ASP A 17 9.64 7.57 -10.81
N GLN A 18 8.49 7.83 -10.17
CA GLN A 18 7.57 8.93 -10.44
C GLN A 18 7.14 9.60 -9.14
N ALA A 19 7.15 10.93 -9.15
CA ALA A 19 6.58 11.77 -8.11
C ALA A 19 5.13 12.16 -8.43
N ASN A 20 4.38 12.55 -7.42
CA ASN A 20 3.00 13.05 -7.57
C ASN A 20 2.07 12.07 -8.29
N VAL A 21 2.26 10.78 -8.05
CA VAL A 21 1.36 9.75 -8.59
C VAL A 21 0.00 9.90 -7.93
N ASP A 22 -0.98 10.34 -8.70
CA ASP A 22 -2.32 10.58 -8.18
C ASP A 22 -3.21 9.32 -8.20
N THR A 23 -4.35 9.39 -7.53
CA THR A 23 -5.27 8.26 -7.41
C THR A 23 -5.98 7.91 -8.73
N ASP A 24 -6.08 8.83 -9.70
CA ASP A 24 -6.58 8.53 -11.05
C ASP A 24 -5.55 7.73 -11.86
N GLN A 25 -4.27 7.99 -11.65
CA GLN A 25 -3.18 7.21 -12.25
C GLN A 25 -3.09 5.80 -11.63
N ILE A 26 -3.31 5.68 -10.31
CA ILE A 26 -3.32 4.38 -9.62
C ILE A 26 -4.50 3.54 -10.10
N ILE A 27 -5.71 4.12 -10.12
CA ILE A 27 -6.93 3.48 -10.59
C ILE A 27 -7.84 4.50 -11.28
N PRO A 28 -7.95 4.47 -12.62
CA PRO A 28 -8.76 5.41 -13.37
C PRO A 28 -10.25 5.34 -13.02
N LYS A 29 -10.93 6.48 -13.07
CA LYS A 29 -12.31 6.66 -12.62
C LYS A 29 -13.32 5.71 -13.27
N GLN A 30 -13.09 5.27 -14.51
CA GLN A 30 -14.00 4.36 -15.22
C GLN A 30 -14.12 2.98 -14.56
N PHE A 31 -13.17 2.61 -13.68
CA PHE A 31 -13.17 1.34 -12.96
C PHE A 31 -13.76 1.42 -11.55
N LEU A 32 -14.24 2.58 -11.10
CA LEU A 32 -14.73 2.79 -9.73
C LEU A 32 -16.18 2.34 -9.49
N THR A 33 -16.72 1.47 -10.33
CA THR A 33 -18.13 1.05 -10.27
C THR A 33 -18.41 -0.15 -9.37
N GLY A 34 -17.38 -0.85 -8.93
CA GLY A 34 -17.54 -2.04 -8.08
C GLY A 34 -17.63 -1.69 -6.60
N VAL A 35 -18.32 -2.55 -5.85
CA VAL A 35 -18.52 -2.43 -4.39
C VAL A 35 -17.70 -3.43 -3.57
N THR A 36 -16.96 -4.33 -4.24
CA THR A 36 -16.11 -5.34 -3.61
C THR A 36 -14.65 -4.96 -3.75
N ARG A 37 -13.79 -5.36 -2.81
CA ARG A 37 -12.36 -5.03 -2.81
C ARG A 37 -11.54 -5.83 -3.83
N ALA A 38 -12.08 -6.90 -4.40
CA ALA A 38 -11.39 -7.79 -5.35
C ALA A 38 -11.66 -7.39 -6.79
N GLY A 39 -10.70 -7.68 -7.69
CA GLY A 39 -10.81 -7.48 -9.13
C GLY A 39 -10.26 -6.15 -9.63
N TYR A 40 -9.73 -5.29 -8.75
CA TYR A 40 -9.14 -4.00 -9.15
C TYR A 40 -7.67 -4.10 -9.57
N GLY A 41 -6.95 -5.12 -9.13
CA GLY A 41 -5.52 -5.29 -9.43
C GLY A 41 -5.21 -5.38 -10.93
N LYS A 42 -6.13 -5.93 -11.74
CA LYS A 42 -5.97 -5.95 -13.19
C LYS A 42 -5.96 -4.54 -13.81
N HIS A 43 -6.68 -3.60 -13.22
CA HIS A 43 -6.78 -2.22 -13.67
C HIS A 43 -5.76 -1.27 -13.02
N LEU A 44 -4.90 -1.79 -12.12
CA LEU A 44 -3.85 -0.99 -11.47
C LEU A 44 -2.96 -0.32 -12.52
N PHE A 45 -2.77 1.00 -12.41
CA PHE A 45 -2.01 1.81 -13.36
C PHE A 45 -2.42 1.59 -14.82
N HIS A 46 -3.70 1.40 -15.09
CA HIS A 46 -4.25 1.03 -16.39
C HIS A 46 -3.65 1.84 -17.55
N ASP A 47 -3.70 3.17 -17.46
CA ASP A 47 -3.29 4.06 -18.55
C ASP A 47 -1.77 4.05 -18.80
N TRP A 48 -1.00 3.50 -17.88
CA TRP A 48 0.45 3.30 -18.03
C TRP A 48 0.81 1.86 -18.40
N ARG A 49 0.01 0.91 -17.90
CA ARG A 49 0.25 -0.52 -18.14
C ARG A 49 -0.20 -1.00 -19.49
N TYR A 50 -1.17 -0.35 -20.11
CA TYR A 50 -1.74 -0.77 -21.38
C TYR A 50 -1.67 0.34 -22.42
N LEU A 51 -1.53 -0.06 -23.69
CA LEU A 51 -1.55 0.82 -24.85
C LEU A 51 -2.98 0.97 -25.42
N ASP A 52 -3.92 0.14 -24.95
CA ASP A 52 -5.32 0.14 -25.35
C ASP A 52 -6.25 0.17 -24.13
N LEU A 53 -7.52 0.54 -24.36
CA LEU A 53 -8.55 0.59 -23.31
C LEU A 53 -9.10 -0.80 -22.93
N GLU A 54 -8.83 -1.82 -23.72
CA GLU A 54 -9.36 -3.17 -23.52
C GLU A 54 -8.38 -4.09 -22.76
N GLU A 55 -7.23 -3.56 -22.32
CA GLU A 55 -6.19 -4.28 -21.55
C GLU A 55 -5.59 -5.46 -22.32
N LYS A 56 -5.60 -5.41 -23.65
CA LYS A 56 -5.09 -6.48 -24.53
C LYS A 56 -3.64 -6.27 -24.94
N GLU A 57 -3.19 -5.01 -24.98
CA GLU A 57 -1.85 -4.63 -25.42
C GLU A 57 -1.02 -4.06 -24.26
N PRO A 58 -0.26 -4.90 -23.54
CA PRO A 58 0.58 -4.44 -22.44
C PRO A 58 1.68 -3.49 -22.94
N ASN A 59 1.88 -2.36 -22.25
CA ASN A 59 2.99 -1.44 -22.51
C ASN A 59 4.31 -2.05 -22.02
N PRO A 60 5.25 -2.44 -22.91
CA PRO A 60 6.49 -3.10 -22.51
C PRO A 60 7.47 -2.16 -21.80
N ALA A 61 7.29 -0.85 -21.92
CA ALA A 61 8.13 0.15 -21.26
C ALA A 61 7.79 0.32 -19.77
N PHE A 62 6.57 -0.04 -19.36
CA PHE A 62 6.14 0.14 -17.98
C PHE A 62 6.73 -0.93 -17.05
N ALA A 63 7.26 -0.50 -15.91
CA ALA A 63 8.03 -1.37 -15.00
C ALA A 63 7.27 -2.64 -14.58
N LEU A 64 5.97 -2.53 -14.24
CA LEU A 64 5.18 -3.66 -13.76
C LEU A 64 4.90 -4.72 -14.84
N ASN A 65 5.07 -4.38 -16.13
CA ASN A 65 4.89 -5.31 -17.24
C ASN A 65 6.20 -6.05 -17.60
N LYS A 66 7.33 -5.62 -17.04
CA LYS A 66 8.62 -6.25 -17.31
C LYS A 66 8.74 -7.57 -16.56
N PRO A 67 9.28 -8.63 -17.22
CA PRO A 67 9.41 -9.96 -16.62
C PRO A 67 10.18 -9.98 -15.31
N GLU A 68 11.21 -9.13 -15.17
CA GLU A 68 12.06 -9.03 -13.97
C GLU A 68 11.31 -8.55 -12.73
N HIS A 69 10.17 -7.84 -12.89
CA HIS A 69 9.35 -7.37 -11.77
C HIS A 69 8.08 -8.22 -11.57
N LYS A 70 7.95 -9.33 -12.28
CA LYS A 70 6.82 -10.24 -12.12
C LYS A 70 6.79 -10.82 -10.69
N GLY A 71 5.66 -10.66 -10.03
CA GLY A 71 5.48 -11.12 -8.64
C GLY A 71 6.08 -10.15 -7.60
N ALA A 72 6.42 -8.92 -8.01
CA ALA A 72 6.79 -7.88 -7.07
C ALA A 72 5.66 -7.63 -6.07
N SER A 73 6.02 -7.57 -4.80
CA SER A 73 5.09 -7.36 -3.68
C SER A 73 5.41 -6.08 -2.89
N ILE A 74 6.41 -5.33 -3.32
CA ILE A 74 6.81 -4.03 -2.79
C ILE A 74 6.82 -3.05 -3.97
N LEU A 75 6.16 -1.91 -3.82
CA LEU A 75 6.19 -0.83 -4.80
C LEU A 75 7.12 0.28 -4.29
N LEU A 76 8.06 0.74 -5.12
CA LEU A 76 8.87 1.92 -4.84
C LEU A 76 8.32 3.11 -5.62
N ALA A 77 8.13 4.25 -4.97
CA ALA A 77 7.67 5.49 -5.59
C ALA A 77 8.43 6.71 -5.06
N ARG A 78 8.18 7.89 -5.64
CA ARG A 78 8.75 9.16 -5.19
C ARG A 78 7.78 9.87 -4.24
N GLU A 79 8.01 11.17 -4.05
CA GLU A 79 7.22 12.02 -3.15
C GLU A 79 5.74 12.15 -3.57
N ASN A 80 4.91 12.43 -2.58
CA ASN A 80 3.49 12.75 -2.71
C ASN A 80 2.68 11.65 -3.43
N PHE A 81 2.99 10.37 -3.11
CA PHE A 81 2.28 9.24 -3.69
C PHE A 81 0.84 9.16 -3.18
N GLY A 82 -0.10 8.88 -4.08
CA GLY A 82 -1.53 8.80 -3.78
C GLY A 82 -2.22 10.16 -3.62
N CYS A 83 -1.65 11.22 -4.21
CA CYS A 83 -2.29 12.54 -4.21
C CYS A 83 -3.59 12.54 -5.04
N GLY A 84 -4.29 13.68 -5.06
CA GLY A 84 -5.55 13.82 -5.79
C GLY A 84 -6.77 13.46 -4.95
N SER A 85 -7.77 12.82 -5.58
CA SER A 85 -9.05 12.53 -4.94
C SER A 85 -8.96 11.43 -3.90
N SER A 86 -9.72 11.55 -2.80
CA SER A 86 -9.84 10.48 -1.80
C SER A 86 -10.55 9.27 -2.39
N ARG A 87 -9.78 8.24 -2.74
CA ARG A 87 -10.29 6.99 -3.33
C ARG A 87 -9.77 5.78 -2.60
N GLU A 88 -10.64 5.10 -1.94
CA GLU A 88 -10.31 3.83 -1.26
C GLU A 88 -9.97 2.71 -2.27
N HIS A 89 -10.46 2.83 -3.51
CA HIS A 89 -10.14 1.90 -4.60
C HIS A 89 -8.64 1.88 -4.97
N ALA A 90 -7.90 2.97 -4.71
CA ALA A 90 -6.47 3.01 -5.02
C ALA A 90 -5.65 2.02 -4.16
N PRO A 91 -5.73 1.99 -2.83
CA PRO A 91 -5.10 0.92 -2.05
C PRO A 91 -5.72 -0.47 -2.31
N TRP A 92 -7.01 -0.58 -2.67
CA TRP A 92 -7.58 -1.86 -3.09
C TRP A 92 -6.89 -2.41 -4.35
N ALA A 93 -6.69 -1.57 -5.36
CA ALA A 93 -6.03 -1.97 -6.60
C ALA A 93 -4.58 -2.42 -6.35
N LEU A 94 -3.84 -1.71 -5.50
CA LEU A 94 -2.48 -2.08 -5.11
C LEU A 94 -2.45 -3.43 -4.36
N ALA A 95 -3.31 -3.60 -3.36
CA ALA A 95 -3.38 -4.83 -2.57
C ALA A 95 -3.84 -6.04 -3.40
N ASP A 96 -4.85 -5.86 -4.25
CA ASP A 96 -5.39 -6.92 -5.12
C ASP A 96 -4.41 -7.31 -6.24
N PHE A 97 -3.55 -6.37 -6.69
CA PHE A 97 -2.44 -6.68 -7.59
C PHE A 97 -1.36 -7.57 -6.92
N GLY A 98 -1.26 -7.51 -5.59
CA GLY A 98 -0.32 -8.31 -4.80
C GLY A 98 0.69 -7.52 -3.99
N PHE A 99 0.64 -6.18 -4.04
CA PHE A 99 1.51 -5.36 -3.18
C PHE A 99 1.12 -5.49 -1.71
N LYS A 100 2.11 -5.62 -0.86
CA LYS A 100 1.99 -5.64 0.61
C LYS A 100 2.50 -4.35 1.23
N THR A 101 3.41 -3.68 0.54
CA THR A 101 4.07 -2.46 1.00
C THR A 101 4.28 -1.50 -0.16
N VAL A 102 4.09 -0.22 0.11
CA VAL A 102 4.52 0.87 -0.76
C VAL A 102 5.58 1.67 -0.01
N ILE A 103 6.76 1.83 -0.60
CA ILE A 103 7.86 2.62 -0.04
C ILE A 103 8.02 3.86 -0.92
N ALA A 104 7.90 5.04 -0.31
CA ALA A 104 7.97 6.31 -1.03
C ALA A 104 8.67 7.37 -0.19
N THR A 105 9.00 8.52 -0.78
CA THR A 105 9.57 9.64 -0.03
C THR A 105 8.50 10.30 0.85
N SER A 106 7.26 10.40 0.35
CA SER A 106 6.10 10.86 1.10
C SER A 106 4.79 10.40 0.47
N PHE A 107 3.70 10.51 1.21
CA PHE A 107 2.35 10.13 0.81
C PHE A 107 1.38 11.29 1.02
N ALA A 108 0.30 11.32 0.26
CA ALA A 108 -0.85 12.14 0.60
C ALA A 108 -1.56 11.57 1.84
N ASP A 109 -1.97 12.44 2.77
CA ASP A 109 -2.47 12.04 4.10
C ASP A 109 -3.67 11.08 4.04
N ILE A 110 -4.65 11.37 3.19
CA ILE A 110 -5.85 10.53 3.05
C ILE A 110 -5.47 9.15 2.47
N PHE A 111 -4.60 9.12 1.46
CA PHE A 111 -4.14 7.86 0.87
C PHE A 111 -3.37 7.03 1.90
N TYR A 112 -2.51 7.65 2.71
CA TYR A 112 -1.79 7.00 3.79
C TYR A 112 -2.76 6.30 4.78
N GLY A 113 -3.78 7.02 5.25
CA GLY A 113 -4.81 6.46 6.13
C GLY A 113 -5.59 5.31 5.49
N ASN A 114 -5.94 5.44 4.20
CA ASN A 114 -6.61 4.39 3.45
C ASN A 114 -5.73 3.14 3.28
N CYS A 115 -4.41 3.30 3.12
CA CYS A 115 -3.47 2.16 3.11
C CYS A 115 -3.51 1.38 4.41
N ILE A 116 -3.43 2.07 5.56
CA ILE A 116 -3.49 1.45 6.89
C ILE A 116 -4.79 0.64 7.06
N ASN A 117 -5.94 1.23 6.70
CA ASN A 117 -7.25 0.58 6.81
C ASN A 117 -7.39 -0.66 5.89
N ASN A 118 -6.57 -0.76 4.86
CA ASN A 118 -6.57 -1.87 3.91
C ASN A 118 -5.39 -2.82 4.06
N GLN A 119 -4.66 -2.75 5.19
CA GLN A 119 -3.50 -3.61 5.48
C GLN A 119 -2.39 -3.53 4.42
N LEU A 120 -2.28 -2.41 3.71
CA LEU A 120 -1.18 -2.07 2.84
C LEU A 120 -0.23 -1.16 3.61
N VAL A 121 1.01 -1.57 3.80
CA VAL A 121 1.97 -0.85 4.65
C VAL A 121 2.62 0.30 3.88
N PRO A 122 2.32 1.57 4.19
CA PRO A 122 3.03 2.71 3.63
C PRO A 122 4.30 3.00 4.45
N VAL A 123 5.45 3.03 3.80
CA VAL A 123 6.75 3.32 4.43
C VAL A 123 7.34 4.59 3.83
N ALA A 124 7.60 5.59 4.66
CA ALA A 124 8.27 6.81 4.24
C ALA A 124 9.78 6.73 4.52
N LEU A 125 10.61 6.99 3.50
CA LEU A 125 12.07 7.05 3.60
C LEU A 125 12.58 8.38 3.06
N SER A 126 13.80 8.79 3.44
CA SER A 126 14.41 10.00 2.87
C SER A 126 14.69 9.84 1.36
N SER A 127 14.87 10.96 0.67
CA SER A 127 15.18 10.95 -0.76
C SER A 127 16.47 10.18 -1.05
N GLU A 128 17.49 10.31 -0.22
CA GLU A 128 18.77 9.61 -0.34
C GLU A 128 18.62 8.10 -0.15
N GLN A 129 17.80 7.69 0.83
CA GLN A 129 17.49 6.27 1.07
C GLN A 129 16.69 5.67 -0.11
N MET A 130 15.74 6.44 -0.66
CA MET A 130 14.99 6.02 -1.85
C MET A 130 15.88 5.91 -3.06
N ASP A 131 16.83 6.84 -3.28
CA ASP A 131 17.79 6.76 -4.38
C ASP A 131 18.66 5.51 -4.28
N ALA A 132 19.11 5.15 -3.08
CA ALA A 132 19.86 3.91 -2.84
C ALA A 132 19.02 2.65 -3.15
N LEU A 133 17.74 2.64 -2.76
CA LEU A 133 16.80 1.55 -3.09
C LEU A 133 16.55 1.43 -4.60
N PHE A 134 16.27 2.54 -5.29
CA PHE A 134 16.08 2.55 -6.73
C PHE A 134 17.35 2.08 -7.47
N ALA A 135 18.52 2.54 -7.05
CA ALA A 135 19.79 2.11 -7.62
C ALA A 135 20.01 0.60 -7.45
N THR A 136 19.72 0.07 -6.27
CA THR A 136 19.86 -1.37 -5.95
C THR A 136 18.91 -2.21 -6.81
N VAL A 137 17.64 -1.86 -6.88
CA VAL A 137 16.63 -2.61 -7.67
C VAL A 137 16.91 -2.49 -9.18
N LYS A 138 17.45 -1.37 -9.63
CA LYS A 138 17.88 -1.19 -11.03
C LYS A 138 19.10 -2.05 -11.39
N ALA A 139 20.04 -2.21 -10.46
CA ALA A 139 21.23 -3.04 -10.64
C ALA A 139 20.88 -4.54 -10.60
N ASP A 140 20.03 -4.93 -9.67
CA ASP A 140 19.54 -6.31 -9.52
C ASP A 140 18.06 -6.33 -9.13
N PRO A 141 17.16 -6.51 -10.09
CA PRO A 141 15.71 -6.60 -9.83
C PRO A 141 15.28 -7.78 -8.94
N ALA A 142 16.14 -8.79 -8.79
CA ALA A 142 15.86 -9.94 -7.91
C ALA A 142 16.18 -9.66 -6.44
N THR A 143 16.79 -8.52 -6.12
CA THR A 143 17.10 -8.14 -4.74
C THR A 143 15.87 -8.24 -3.86
N LYS A 144 16.01 -8.98 -2.74
CA LYS A 144 14.96 -9.09 -1.73
C LYS A 144 15.06 -7.91 -0.78
N ILE A 145 13.92 -7.25 -0.59
CA ILE A 145 13.74 -6.20 0.39
C ILE A 145 12.86 -6.74 1.50
N THR A 146 13.28 -6.56 2.74
CA THR A 146 12.51 -6.94 3.93
C THR A 146 12.03 -5.68 4.63
N VAL A 147 10.71 -5.61 4.86
CA VAL A 147 10.07 -4.59 5.69
C VAL A 147 9.65 -5.25 6.99
N ASP A 148 10.24 -4.81 8.09
CA ASP A 148 9.92 -5.26 9.45
C ASP A 148 9.19 -4.14 10.18
N LEU A 149 7.90 -4.34 10.42
CA LEU A 149 7.05 -3.32 11.02
C LEU A 149 7.27 -3.16 12.53
N PRO A 150 7.38 -4.23 13.35
CA PRO A 150 7.80 -4.14 14.74
C PRO A 150 9.12 -3.38 14.94
N ALA A 151 10.16 -3.75 14.18
CA ALA A 151 11.46 -3.10 14.24
C ALA A 151 11.52 -1.74 13.53
N GLN A 152 10.52 -1.42 12.70
CA GLN A 152 10.46 -0.21 11.86
C GLN A 152 11.70 -0.07 10.98
N THR A 153 12.05 -1.15 10.26
CA THR A 153 13.21 -1.19 9.38
C THR A 153 12.86 -1.69 7.98
N VAL A 154 13.57 -1.14 7.00
CA VAL A 154 13.66 -1.65 5.63
C VAL A 154 15.07 -2.13 5.41
N SER A 155 15.26 -3.40 5.10
CA SER A 155 16.59 -3.98 4.90
C SER A 155 16.71 -4.70 3.55
N PHE A 156 17.89 -4.60 2.95
CA PHE A 156 18.26 -5.25 1.69
C PHE A 156 19.79 -5.38 1.64
N ASN A 157 20.28 -6.50 1.15
CA ASN A 157 21.70 -6.83 1.21
C ASN A 157 22.25 -6.59 2.63
N ASP A 158 23.35 -5.82 2.76
CA ASP A 158 23.96 -5.45 4.05
C ASP A 158 23.50 -4.06 4.55
N THR A 159 22.44 -3.49 3.95
CA THR A 159 21.93 -2.15 4.26
C THR A 159 20.61 -2.25 5.03
N SER A 160 20.43 -1.38 6.03
CA SER A 160 19.17 -1.23 6.77
C SER A 160 18.87 0.24 7.02
N PHE A 161 17.63 0.63 6.77
CA PHE A 161 17.09 1.96 7.03
C PHE A 161 15.97 1.87 8.05
N SER A 162 15.92 2.81 8.99
CA SER A 162 14.77 2.97 9.89
C SER A 162 13.71 3.87 9.26
N PHE A 163 12.45 3.64 9.62
CA PHE A 163 11.33 4.51 9.26
C PHE A 163 10.43 4.76 10.45
N ASP A 164 9.70 5.87 10.39
CA ASP A 164 8.74 6.24 11.42
C ASP A 164 7.31 5.88 11.00
N ILE A 165 6.55 5.38 11.96
CA ILE A 165 5.11 5.16 11.85
C ILE A 165 4.47 5.44 13.20
N ALA A 166 3.32 6.13 13.20
CA ALA A 166 2.60 6.40 14.43
C ALA A 166 2.19 5.08 15.13
N GLU A 167 2.34 5.01 16.44
CA GLU A 167 2.15 3.78 17.23
C GLU A 167 0.77 3.15 17.02
N HIS A 168 -0.29 3.98 16.93
CA HIS A 168 -1.64 3.47 16.68
C HIS A 168 -1.79 2.83 15.29
N HIS A 169 -1.16 3.37 14.24
CA HIS A 169 -1.14 2.78 12.90
C HIS A 169 -0.37 1.46 12.88
N LYS A 170 0.79 1.43 13.53
CA LYS A 170 1.61 0.24 13.70
C LYS A 170 0.81 -0.89 14.36
N ASN A 171 0.13 -0.58 15.47
CA ASN A 171 -0.69 -1.55 16.20
C ASN A 171 -1.86 -2.07 15.35
N ASN A 172 -2.53 -1.21 14.60
CA ASN A 172 -3.62 -1.61 13.70
C ASN A 172 -3.15 -2.57 12.60
N LEU A 173 -2.02 -2.26 11.97
CA LEU A 173 -1.42 -3.12 10.96
C LEU A 173 -0.98 -4.48 11.54
N ILE A 174 -0.32 -4.48 12.71
CA ILE A 174 0.13 -5.71 13.37
C ILE A 174 -1.06 -6.60 13.76
N LYS A 175 -2.13 -6.00 14.26
CA LYS A 175 -3.34 -6.73 14.68
C LYS A 175 -4.27 -7.10 13.51
N GLY A 176 -4.07 -6.53 12.33
CA GLY A 176 -4.96 -6.72 11.19
C GLY A 176 -6.30 -5.97 11.32
N LEU A 177 -6.34 -4.88 12.10
CA LEU A 177 -7.55 -4.13 12.40
C LEU A 177 -7.79 -3.03 11.35
N ASP A 178 -9.02 -2.96 10.85
CA ASP A 178 -9.58 -1.78 10.20
C ASP A 178 -10.32 -0.90 11.23
N ALA A 179 -10.93 0.20 10.78
CA ALA A 179 -11.66 1.12 11.67
C ALA A 179 -12.82 0.44 12.42
N ILE A 180 -13.46 -0.56 11.81
CA ILE A 180 -14.54 -1.32 12.44
C ILE A 180 -13.96 -2.27 13.50
N GLY A 181 -12.89 -2.99 13.15
CA GLY A 181 -12.21 -3.89 14.08
C GLY A 181 -11.71 -3.19 15.35
N GLN A 182 -11.19 -1.96 15.22
CA GLN A 182 -10.81 -1.13 16.36
C GLN A 182 -12.00 -0.82 17.28
N THR A 183 -13.17 -0.49 16.71
CA THR A 183 -14.39 -0.25 17.50
C THR A 183 -14.85 -1.51 18.20
N LEU A 184 -14.76 -2.66 17.54
CA LEU A 184 -15.15 -3.95 18.13
C LEU A 184 -14.25 -4.40 19.29
N GLU A 185 -13.01 -3.93 19.37
CA GLU A 185 -12.18 -4.14 20.58
C GLU A 185 -12.77 -3.46 21.83
N LEU A 186 -13.65 -2.49 21.67
CA LEU A 186 -14.32 -1.75 22.75
C LEU A 186 -15.76 -2.26 23.05
N THR A 187 -16.15 -3.42 22.53
CA THR A 187 -17.52 -3.94 22.64
C THR A 187 -18.05 -3.93 24.07
N SER A 188 -17.27 -4.37 25.07
CA SER A 188 -17.70 -4.36 26.47
C SER A 188 -17.95 -2.95 27.01
N ALA A 189 -17.13 -1.97 26.61
CA ALA A 189 -17.32 -0.58 27.03
C ALA A 189 -18.55 0.05 26.35
N ILE A 190 -18.85 -0.35 25.12
CA ILE A 190 -20.05 0.06 24.38
C ILE A 190 -21.29 -0.52 25.06
N GLU A 191 -21.31 -1.82 25.35
CA GLU A 191 -22.38 -2.49 26.08
C GLU A 191 -22.63 -1.88 27.46
N ASP A 192 -21.56 -1.59 28.21
CA ASP A 192 -21.63 -0.90 29.50
C ASP A 192 -22.24 0.51 29.40
N PHE A 193 -21.95 1.22 28.31
CA PHE A 193 -22.54 2.53 28.04
C PHE A 193 -24.02 2.41 27.68
N GLU A 194 -24.36 1.51 26.75
CA GLU A 194 -25.75 1.27 26.30
C GLU A 194 -26.66 0.84 27.47
N ASN A 195 -26.16 -0.05 28.34
CA ASN A 195 -26.90 -0.51 29.53
C ASN A 195 -27.14 0.60 30.56
N LYS A 196 -26.43 1.71 30.52
CA LYS A 196 -26.63 2.89 31.38
C LYS A 196 -27.56 3.92 30.78
N GLN A 197 -27.97 3.74 29.50
CA GLN A 197 -28.90 4.67 28.85
C GLN A 197 -30.30 4.48 29.37
N PRO A 198 -31.07 5.58 29.53
CA PRO A 198 -32.48 5.48 29.87
C PRO A 198 -33.30 4.70 28.83
N ALA A 199 -34.30 3.94 29.27
CA ALA A 199 -35.08 3.04 28.40
C ALA A 199 -35.90 3.74 27.27
N TRP A 200 -35.92 5.07 27.22
CA TRP A 200 -36.56 5.87 26.16
C TRP A 200 -35.60 6.40 25.08
N LEU A 201 -34.34 6.05 25.13
CA LEU A 201 -33.35 6.28 24.09
C LEU A 201 -33.11 5.01 23.26
#